data_342b95adc7b69a4e8a7a87d7c16b0e75
#
_entry.id   342b95adc7b69a4e8a7a87d7c16b0e75
#
_cell.length_a   1.000
_cell.length_b   1.000
_cell.length_c   1.000
_cell.angle_alpha   90.00
_cell.angle_beta   90.00
_cell.angle_gamma   90.00
#
_symmetry.space_group_name_H-M   'P 1'
#
loop_
_entity.id
_entity.type
_entity.pdbx_description
1 polymer ?
#
loop_
_entity_poly.entity_id
_entity_poly.type
_entity_poly.pdbx_seq_one_letter_code
_entity_poly.pdbx_strand_id
1 'polypeptide(L)'
;PSLCGSDEATPAIIPAFGIKHGGSAFVSLIQKGDAVATVHADKATNISEYNRVYPSFNITPVKYEDETLYISNTASVDELSLCYRFLTGQNATYAGLASACREQLIRNSVLSTKTVQVGDYLPFCLTLTGAVRRSFGPFSRLSALTTFEQAQDMLVRMKNKGINNVFVRYTGIFSGGTDSEDITHSSLLRRLGGSDKLDELYQYISSQKMSLFLDIDILSSSTGFSGGGSVNIKKDGSTVTPDNVLAEATGKTSAERTLAKVGKLAKTVSSVLTDTRYNSFTGFCFNDAGKLLYSDFSDGGLLRADAANAISSAISPLSTGNSSMTVNGNFYMLKNIDVIVDMPLTPSVAGSGAYVSVPFVPLVLHGIVDYAGEPINTETNLEETLLRSVEYGACPHFEWNYEPLKKDGKDKFYYDNTINEAAEFYSKATEAL
;
A
#
# COMPACT_ATOMS: atom_id res chain seq x y z
N PRO A 1 -14.10 -2.77 -0.21
CA PRO A 1 -14.96 -3.67 0.54
C PRO A 1 -14.19 -4.32 1.67
N SER A 2 -14.90 -4.73 2.71
CA SER A 2 -14.31 -5.44 3.84
C SER A 2 -15.03 -6.76 4.03
N LEU A 3 -14.28 -7.81 4.35
CA LEU A 3 -14.85 -9.10 4.75
C LEU A 3 -15.21 -8.99 6.23
N CYS A 4 -16.48 -9.09 6.55
CA CYS A 4 -16.96 -8.97 7.90
C CYS A 4 -17.55 -10.29 8.41
N GLY A 5 -16.96 -10.83 9.45
CA GLY A 5 -17.53 -11.80 10.37
C GLY A 5 -17.43 -11.32 11.81
N SER A 6 -16.98 -10.09 12.02
CA SER A 6 -16.88 -9.35 13.27
C SER A 6 -17.39 -7.92 13.06
N ASP A 7 -17.68 -7.20 14.12
CA ASP A 7 -18.14 -5.80 14.06
C ASP A 7 -17.11 -4.81 13.47
N GLU A 8 -15.87 -5.25 13.24
CA GLU A 8 -14.81 -4.47 12.60
C GLU A 8 -14.62 -4.89 11.14
N ALA A 9 -14.84 -3.94 10.24
CA ALA A 9 -14.62 -4.11 8.81
C ALA A 9 -13.14 -3.95 8.46
N THR A 10 -12.56 -4.96 7.80
CA THR A 10 -11.17 -4.90 7.33
C THR A 10 -11.10 -4.47 5.86
N PRO A 11 -10.14 -3.63 5.48
CA PRO A 11 -9.95 -3.24 4.08
C PRO A 11 -9.70 -4.46 3.17
N ALA A 12 -10.27 -4.43 1.98
CA ALA A 12 -10.04 -5.45 0.96
C ALA A 12 -9.45 -4.81 -0.31
N ILE A 13 -8.40 -5.42 -0.84
CA ILE A 13 -7.71 -4.96 -2.04
C ILE A 13 -8.58 -5.21 -3.28
N ILE A 14 -9.31 -6.32 -3.32
CA ILE A 14 -10.19 -6.67 -4.44
C ILE A 14 -11.63 -6.74 -3.92
N PRO A 15 -12.57 -5.99 -4.53
CA PRO A 15 -13.97 -5.95 -4.12
C PRO A 15 -14.73 -7.16 -4.66
N ALA A 16 -14.34 -8.35 -4.22
CA ALA A 16 -14.92 -9.61 -4.69
C ALA A 16 -15.32 -10.51 -3.53
N PHE A 17 -16.31 -11.36 -3.77
CA PHE A 17 -16.74 -12.41 -2.88
C PHE A 17 -17.20 -13.62 -3.68
N GLY A 18 -17.25 -14.79 -3.05
CA GLY A 18 -17.68 -16.00 -3.76
C GLY A 18 -17.90 -17.17 -2.84
N ILE A 19 -18.50 -18.23 -3.40
CA ILE A 19 -18.70 -19.50 -2.73
C ILE A 19 -18.26 -20.63 -3.67
N LYS A 20 -17.60 -21.63 -3.09
CA LYS A 20 -17.33 -22.92 -3.72
C LYS A 20 -18.04 -24.01 -2.94
N HIS A 21 -18.82 -24.84 -3.65
CA HIS A 21 -19.48 -26.00 -3.08
C HIS A 21 -19.43 -27.17 -4.08
N GLY A 22 -18.75 -28.25 -3.68
CA GLY A 22 -18.60 -29.42 -4.55
C GLY A 22 -17.95 -29.05 -5.90
N GLY A 23 -18.61 -29.41 -6.99
CA GLY A 23 -18.20 -29.12 -8.37
C GLY A 23 -18.77 -27.83 -8.94
N SER A 24 -19.29 -26.92 -8.11
CA SER A 24 -19.85 -25.64 -8.52
C SER A 24 -19.27 -24.51 -7.69
N ALA A 25 -19.06 -23.35 -8.30
CA ALA A 25 -18.57 -22.17 -7.61
C ALA A 25 -19.09 -20.91 -8.32
N PHE A 26 -19.09 -19.78 -7.61
CA PHE A 26 -19.21 -18.47 -8.22
C PHE A 26 -18.26 -17.47 -7.56
N VAL A 27 -17.83 -16.51 -8.33
CA VAL A 27 -17.24 -15.26 -7.83
C VAL A 27 -18.08 -14.09 -8.32
N SER A 28 -18.28 -13.12 -7.44
CA SER A 28 -18.93 -11.85 -7.77
C SER A 28 -17.93 -10.72 -7.55
N LEU A 29 -17.76 -9.87 -8.56
CA LEU A 29 -17.00 -8.62 -8.48
C LEU A 29 -17.99 -7.47 -8.32
N ILE A 30 -17.77 -6.62 -7.33
CA ILE A 30 -18.49 -5.36 -7.16
C ILE A 30 -17.86 -4.38 -8.14
N GLN A 31 -18.60 -4.05 -9.22
CA GLN A 31 -18.09 -3.19 -10.30
C GLN A 31 -18.37 -1.71 -10.05
N LYS A 32 -19.48 -1.43 -9.35
CA LYS A 32 -19.85 -0.07 -8.93
C LYS A 32 -20.38 -0.12 -7.51
N GLY A 33 -20.02 0.89 -6.71
CA GLY A 33 -20.34 0.96 -5.30
C GLY A 33 -19.35 0.24 -4.38
N ASP A 34 -18.21 -0.23 -4.89
CA ASP A 34 -17.16 -0.90 -4.13
C ASP A 34 -16.62 -0.06 -2.97
N ALA A 35 -16.48 1.25 -3.16
CA ALA A 35 -16.00 2.18 -2.13
C ALA A 35 -16.94 2.28 -0.89
N VAL A 36 -18.19 1.89 -1.02
CA VAL A 36 -19.22 1.94 0.04
C VAL A 36 -19.77 0.55 0.38
N ALA A 37 -19.16 -0.51 -0.16
CA ALA A 37 -19.59 -1.87 0.05
C ALA A 37 -18.91 -2.50 1.27
N THR A 38 -19.65 -3.35 1.97
CA THR A 38 -19.15 -4.29 2.97
C THR A 38 -19.59 -5.69 2.57
N VAL A 39 -18.64 -6.63 2.51
CA VAL A 39 -18.95 -8.03 2.25
C VAL A 39 -19.15 -8.78 3.57
N HIS A 40 -20.26 -9.48 3.68
CA HIS A 40 -20.63 -10.29 4.81
C HIS A 40 -20.51 -11.78 4.44
N ALA A 41 -20.02 -12.58 5.38
CA ALA A 41 -19.95 -14.03 5.25
C ALA A 41 -20.52 -14.68 6.51
N ASP A 42 -21.69 -15.28 6.40
CA ASP A 42 -22.41 -15.89 7.50
C ASP A 42 -22.38 -17.43 7.37
N LYS A 43 -22.03 -18.10 8.46
CA LYS A 43 -22.22 -19.56 8.55
C LYS A 43 -23.69 -19.91 8.78
N ALA A 44 -24.07 -21.13 8.37
CA ALA A 44 -25.35 -21.71 8.73
C ALA A 44 -25.54 -21.70 10.26
N THR A 45 -26.68 -21.25 10.69
CA THR A 45 -27.11 -21.15 12.10
C THR A 45 -28.49 -21.78 12.27
N ASN A 46 -29.01 -21.78 13.48
CA ASN A 46 -30.40 -22.21 13.74
C ASN A 46 -31.46 -21.33 13.04
N ILE A 47 -31.06 -20.13 12.55
CA ILE A 47 -31.95 -19.19 11.84
C ILE A 47 -31.86 -19.39 10.33
N SER A 48 -30.70 -19.84 9.81
CA SER A 48 -30.51 -20.09 8.38
C SER A 48 -29.71 -21.37 8.20
N GLU A 49 -30.27 -22.31 7.46
CA GLU A 49 -29.63 -23.61 7.15
C GLU A 49 -28.50 -23.48 6.13
N TYR A 50 -28.29 -22.30 5.55
CA TYR A 50 -27.34 -22.07 4.48
C TYR A 50 -26.23 -21.10 4.89
N ASN A 51 -24.99 -21.40 4.46
CA ASN A 51 -23.93 -20.42 4.43
C ASN A 51 -24.25 -19.33 3.40
N ARG A 52 -24.02 -18.08 3.73
CA ARG A 52 -24.32 -16.93 2.87
C ARG A 52 -23.09 -16.05 2.72
N VAL A 53 -22.90 -15.51 1.52
CA VAL A 53 -21.97 -14.40 1.27
C VAL A 53 -22.70 -13.36 0.42
N TYR A 54 -22.67 -12.11 0.86
CA TYR A 54 -23.40 -11.03 0.20
C TYR A 54 -22.79 -9.66 0.53
N PRO A 55 -22.91 -8.67 -0.36
CA PRO A 55 -22.52 -7.30 -0.07
C PRO A 55 -23.68 -6.52 0.58
N SER A 56 -23.35 -5.59 1.45
CA SER A 56 -24.21 -4.47 1.83
C SER A 56 -23.56 -3.17 1.38
N PHE A 57 -24.36 -2.13 1.15
CA PHE A 57 -23.87 -0.86 0.66
C PHE A 57 -24.34 0.27 1.57
N ASN A 58 -23.39 1.07 2.06
CA ASN A 58 -23.71 2.27 2.82
C ASN A 58 -24.00 3.43 1.85
N ILE A 59 -25.24 3.49 1.36
CA ILE A 59 -25.66 4.48 0.37
C ILE A 59 -25.81 5.86 0.99
N THR A 60 -26.18 5.92 2.30
CA THR A 60 -26.38 7.17 3.02
C THR A 60 -25.25 7.36 4.02
N PRO A 61 -24.21 8.14 3.73
CA PRO A 61 -23.11 8.33 4.63
C PRO A 61 -23.55 9.09 5.89
N VAL A 62 -22.99 8.70 7.00
CA VAL A 62 -23.25 9.30 8.31
C VAL A 62 -21.98 9.92 8.88
N LYS A 63 -22.13 11.04 9.56
CA LYS A 63 -21.08 11.74 10.31
C LYS A 63 -21.49 11.85 11.77
N TYR A 64 -20.58 11.51 12.67
CA TYR A 64 -20.72 11.81 14.09
C TYR A 64 -19.96 13.10 14.43
N GLU A 65 -20.63 14.03 15.04
CA GLU A 65 -20.04 15.28 15.54
C GLU A 65 -20.73 15.66 16.85
N ASP A 66 -19.97 15.87 17.92
CA ASP A 66 -20.46 16.24 19.26
C ASP A 66 -21.64 15.37 19.73
N GLU A 67 -21.49 14.05 19.67
CA GLU A 67 -22.51 13.04 20.00
C GLU A 67 -23.78 13.08 19.13
N THR A 68 -23.79 13.88 18.07
CA THR A 68 -24.92 13.99 17.13
C THR A 68 -24.62 13.22 15.86
N LEU A 69 -25.60 12.41 15.44
CA LEU A 69 -25.57 11.69 14.18
C LEU A 69 -26.15 12.56 13.06
N TYR A 70 -25.33 12.93 12.10
CA TYR A 70 -25.75 13.61 10.88
C TYR A 70 -25.85 12.61 9.74
N ILE A 71 -27.00 12.54 9.11
CA ILE A 71 -27.26 11.70 7.95
C ILE A 71 -27.20 12.60 6.71
N SER A 72 -26.39 12.22 5.72
CA SER A 72 -26.33 12.95 4.46
C SER A 72 -27.65 12.85 3.71
N ASN A 73 -28.10 13.96 3.14
CA ASN A 73 -29.26 13.98 2.23
C ASN A 73 -28.89 13.55 0.79
N THR A 74 -27.61 13.34 0.53
CA THR A 74 -27.10 12.95 -0.78
C THR A 74 -26.63 11.50 -0.71
N ALA A 75 -27.04 10.69 -1.68
CA ALA A 75 -26.52 9.34 -1.83
C ALA A 75 -25.03 9.37 -2.14
N SER A 76 -24.29 8.40 -1.59
CA SER A 76 -22.83 8.27 -1.79
C SER A 76 -22.46 7.63 -3.13
N VAL A 77 -23.45 7.05 -3.84
CA VAL A 77 -23.29 6.43 -5.14
C VAL A 77 -24.59 6.53 -5.94
N ASP A 78 -24.47 6.70 -7.24
CA ASP A 78 -25.61 6.78 -8.15
C ASP A 78 -26.04 5.40 -8.68
N GLU A 79 -25.11 4.44 -8.68
CA GLU A 79 -25.34 3.11 -9.25
C GLU A 79 -24.59 2.02 -8.46
N LEU A 80 -25.25 0.88 -8.30
CA LEU A 80 -24.66 -0.35 -7.75
C LEU A 80 -24.63 -1.42 -8.83
N SER A 81 -23.47 -2.06 -9.02
CA SER A 81 -23.32 -3.10 -10.04
C SER A 81 -22.47 -4.26 -9.56
N LEU A 82 -22.98 -5.47 -9.77
CA LEU A 82 -22.34 -6.74 -9.43
C LEU A 82 -22.19 -7.59 -10.70
N CYS A 83 -21.01 -8.16 -10.91
CA CYS A 83 -20.76 -9.11 -11.98
C CYS A 83 -20.55 -10.52 -11.40
N TYR A 84 -21.46 -11.43 -11.65
CA TYR A 84 -21.36 -12.83 -11.25
C TYR A 84 -20.76 -13.69 -12.36
N ARG A 85 -19.78 -14.53 -11.98
CA ARG A 85 -19.16 -15.53 -12.84
C ARG A 85 -19.35 -16.90 -12.19
N PHE A 86 -20.11 -17.79 -12.87
CA PHE A 86 -20.37 -19.15 -12.42
C PHE A 86 -19.39 -20.11 -13.05
N LEU A 87 -18.87 -21.03 -12.25
CA LEU A 87 -17.89 -22.04 -12.64
C LEU A 87 -18.39 -23.43 -12.26
N THR A 88 -18.13 -24.42 -13.11
CA THR A 88 -18.53 -25.82 -12.89
C THR A 88 -17.39 -26.78 -13.20
N GLY A 89 -17.49 -27.99 -12.67
CA GLY A 89 -16.54 -29.07 -12.91
C GLY A 89 -15.12 -28.73 -12.45
N GLN A 90 -14.12 -28.99 -13.29
CA GLN A 90 -12.71 -28.78 -12.95
C GLN A 90 -12.33 -27.29 -12.73
N ASN A 91 -13.12 -26.37 -13.28
CA ASN A 91 -12.88 -24.93 -13.11
C ASN A 91 -13.46 -24.40 -11.77
N ALA A 92 -14.29 -25.16 -11.05
CA ALA A 92 -14.86 -24.76 -9.77
C ALA A 92 -13.83 -24.90 -8.64
N THR A 93 -12.72 -24.19 -8.74
CA THR A 93 -11.61 -24.14 -7.77
C THR A 93 -11.36 -22.70 -7.34
N TYR A 94 -10.61 -22.49 -6.26
CA TYR A 94 -10.21 -21.15 -5.85
C TYR A 94 -9.33 -20.46 -6.90
N ALA A 95 -8.44 -21.20 -7.57
CA ALA A 95 -7.67 -20.69 -8.70
C ALA A 95 -8.57 -20.30 -9.88
N GLY A 96 -9.59 -21.10 -10.18
CA GLY A 96 -10.57 -20.77 -11.22
C GLY A 96 -11.39 -19.53 -10.89
N LEU A 97 -11.80 -19.35 -9.62
CA LEU A 97 -12.48 -18.14 -9.16
C LEU A 97 -11.58 -16.92 -9.30
N ALA A 98 -10.29 -17.03 -8.92
CA ALA A 98 -9.31 -15.95 -9.05
C ALA A 98 -9.04 -15.60 -10.53
N SER A 99 -8.93 -16.61 -11.40
CA SER A 99 -8.78 -16.39 -12.85
C SER A 99 -9.99 -15.67 -13.45
N ALA A 100 -11.20 -16.07 -13.08
CA ALA A 100 -12.43 -15.42 -13.55
C ALA A 100 -12.52 -13.95 -13.07
N CYS A 101 -12.09 -13.69 -11.81
CA CYS A 101 -12.00 -12.33 -11.27
C CYS A 101 -10.95 -11.49 -12.02
N ARG A 102 -9.74 -12.04 -12.23
CA ARG A 102 -8.66 -11.42 -13.00
C ARG A 102 -9.11 -11.03 -14.41
N GLU A 103 -9.72 -11.96 -15.14
CA GLU A 103 -10.25 -11.69 -16.47
C GLU A 103 -11.26 -10.52 -16.47
N GLN A 104 -12.11 -10.47 -15.46
CA GLN A 104 -13.09 -9.39 -15.36
C GLN A 104 -12.42 -8.04 -15.05
N LEU A 105 -11.40 -8.01 -14.17
CA LEU A 105 -10.62 -6.81 -13.88
C LEU A 105 -9.85 -6.30 -15.11
N ILE A 106 -9.30 -7.21 -15.92
CA ILE A 106 -8.67 -6.85 -17.20
C ILE A 106 -9.68 -6.28 -18.18
N ARG A 107 -10.87 -6.90 -18.33
CA ARG A 107 -11.94 -6.38 -19.18
C ARG A 107 -12.42 -4.98 -18.76
N ASN A 108 -12.41 -4.72 -17.47
CA ASN A 108 -12.77 -3.41 -16.90
C ASN A 108 -11.61 -2.39 -16.97
N SER A 109 -10.47 -2.77 -17.54
CA SER A 109 -9.24 -1.94 -17.60
C SER A 109 -8.74 -1.47 -16.23
N VAL A 110 -8.98 -2.28 -15.19
CA VAL A 110 -8.41 -2.09 -13.85
C VAL A 110 -7.01 -2.70 -13.78
N LEU A 111 -6.84 -3.88 -14.38
CA LEU A 111 -5.54 -4.52 -14.54
C LEU A 111 -5.11 -4.48 -16.00
N SER A 112 -3.82 -4.24 -16.24
CA SER A 112 -3.22 -4.36 -17.56
C SER A 112 -2.68 -5.77 -17.78
N THR A 113 -2.62 -6.23 -19.03
CA THR A 113 -1.88 -7.44 -19.36
C THR A 113 -0.39 -7.09 -19.44
N LYS A 114 0.37 -7.39 -18.40
CA LYS A 114 1.83 -7.39 -18.48
C LYS A 114 2.28 -8.75 -19.02
N THR A 115 3.20 -8.75 -19.97
CA THR A 115 3.91 -9.95 -20.36
C THR A 115 5.19 -10.01 -19.55
N VAL A 116 5.23 -10.89 -18.54
CA VAL A 116 6.48 -11.19 -17.85
C VAL A 116 7.43 -11.84 -18.86
N GLN A 117 8.61 -11.27 -19.03
CA GLN A 117 9.62 -11.84 -19.93
C GLN A 117 10.26 -13.06 -19.24
N VAL A 118 10.38 -14.15 -19.97
CA VAL A 118 11.09 -15.33 -19.47
C VAL A 118 12.56 -14.95 -19.22
N GLY A 119 13.02 -15.13 -17.98
CA GLY A 119 14.38 -14.77 -17.57
C GLY A 119 14.49 -13.47 -16.78
N ASP A 120 13.36 -12.80 -16.51
CA ASP A 120 13.36 -11.69 -15.55
C ASP A 120 13.67 -12.24 -14.14
N TYR A 121 14.61 -11.58 -13.47
CA TYR A 121 14.95 -11.92 -12.09
C TYR A 121 13.79 -11.53 -11.17
N LEU A 122 13.55 -12.32 -10.13
CA LEU A 122 12.60 -11.99 -9.06
C LEU A 122 12.90 -10.58 -8.53
N PRO A 123 11.93 -9.64 -8.50
CA PRO A 123 12.16 -8.35 -7.87
C PRO A 123 12.43 -8.50 -6.37
N PHE A 124 13.33 -7.67 -5.85
CA PHE A 124 13.59 -7.52 -4.41
C PHE A 124 13.08 -6.14 -3.99
N CYS A 125 12.09 -6.08 -3.12
CA CYS A 125 11.60 -4.82 -2.56
C CYS A 125 12.49 -4.40 -1.39
N LEU A 126 13.01 -3.17 -1.47
CA LEU A 126 13.83 -2.56 -0.42
C LEU A 126 13.23 -1.23 0.01
N THR A 127 12.79 -1.15 1.25
CA THR A 127 12.45 0.13 1.87
C THR A 127 13.68 0.70 2.57
N LEU A 128 14.10 1.92 2.18
CA LEU A 128 15.18 2.67 2.81
C LEU A 128 14.61 3.81 3.63
N THR A 129 15.08 3.94 4.88
CA THR A 129 14.69 5.07 5.73
C THR A 129 15.75 6.17 5.68
N GLY A 130 15.40 7.33 5.12
CA GLY A 130 16.27 8.49 4.99
C GLY A 130 16.47 9.20 6.32
N ALA A 131 15.44 9.84 6.85
CA ALA A 131 15.53 10.58 8.10
C ALA A 131 14.30 10.35 9.01
N VAL A 132 14.57 10.22 10.29
CA VAL A 132 13.56 10.10 11.35
C VAL A 132 13.68 11.25 12.34
N ARG A 133 12.56 11.63 12.94
CA ARG A 133 12.56 12.60 14.02
C ARG A 133 12.86 11.90 15.34
N ARG A 134 13.90 12.33 16.04
CA ARG A 134 14.26 11.82 17.36
C ARG A 134 13.99 12.87 18.43
N SER A 135 13.41 12.46 19.54
CA SER A 135 13.20 13.33 20.71
C SER A 135 14.43 13.33 21.61
N PHE A 136 14.84 14.52 22.04
CA PHE A 136 15.93 14.75 23.00
C PHE A 136 15.37 15.65 24.12
N GLY A 137 14.79 15.06 25.15
CA GLY A 137 14.07 15.80 26.18
C GLY A 137 12.89 16.57 25.59
N PRO A 138 12.80 17.91 25.81
CA PRO A 138 11.71 18.73 25.26
C PRO A 138 11.90 19.08 23.76
N PHE A 139 13.05 18.74 23.18
CA PHE A 139 13.36 19.08 21.79
C PHE A 139 13.26 17.85 20.89
N SER A 140 12.91 18.06 19.63
CA SER A 140 12.97 17.05 18.60
C SER A 140 13.86 17.48 17.45
N ARG A 141 14.61 16.55 16.89
CA ARG A 141 15.51 16.79 15.76
C ARG A 141 15.41 15.68 14.74
N LEU A 142 15.44 16.06 13.46
CA LEU A 142 15.59 15.07 12.39
C LEU A 142 17.01 14.50 12.43
N SER A 143 17.10 13.18 12.37
CA SER A 143 18.37 12.43 12.28
C SER A 143 18.38 11.67 10.96
N ALA A 144 19.43 11.82 10.17
CA ALA A 144 19.65 10.99 8.99
C ALA A 144 19.99 9.57 9.45
N LEU A 145 19.37 8.59 8.80
CA LEU A 145 19.66 7.16 8.97
C LEU A 145 20.33 6.60 7.71
N THR A 146 19.92 7.09 6.53
CA THR A 146 20.51 6.71 5.26
C THR A 146 20.60 7.97 4.40
N THR A 147 21.77 8.34 3.97
CA THR A 147 22.00 9.39 2.97
C THR A 147 21.93 8.80 1.57
N PHE A 148 21.83 9.64 0.54
CA PHE A 148 21.81 9.16 -0.85
C PHE A 148 23.10 8.42 -1.25
N GLU A 149 24.27 8.87 -0.76
CA GLU A 149 25.54 8.16 -0.95
C GLU A 149 25.58 6.81 -0.23
N GLN A 150 25.07 6.75 1.01
CA GLN A 150 24.96 5.52 1.78
C GLN A 150 23.98 4.52 1.14
N ALA A 151 22.87 5.02 0.58
CA ALA A 151 21.93 4.19 -0.18
C ALA A 151 22.60 3.56 -1.40
N GLN A 152 23.40 4.33 -2.14
CA GLN A 152 24.17 3.79 -3.26
C GLN A 152 25.19 2.73 -2.82
N ASP A 153 25.91 2.95 -1.71
CA ASP A 153 26.85 1.94 -1.16
C ASP A 153 26.12 0.64 -0.79
N MET A 154 24.95 0.73 -0.16
CA MET A 154 24.12 -0.45 0.15
C MET A 154 23.73 -1.22 -1.12
N LEU A 155 23.26 -0.54 -2.16
CA LEU A 155 22.88 -1.15 -3.43
C LEU A 155 24.07 -1.81 -4.14
N VAL A 156 25.27 -1.19 -4.09
CA VAL A 156 26.50 -1.81 -4.58
C VAL A 156 26.81 -3.11 -3.83
N ARG A 157 26.68 -3.12 -2.50
CA ARG A 157 26.89 -4.32 -1.68
C ARG A 157 25.86 -5.40 -1.96
N MET A 158 24.57 -5.04 -2.14
CA MET A 158 23.52 -5.98 -2.53
C MET A 158 23.84 -6.65 -3.85
N LYS A 159 24.22 -5.86 -4.87
CA LYS A 159 24.62 -6.38 -6.17
C LYS A 159 25.80 -7.34 -6.08
N ASN A 160 26.81 -7.02 -5.29
CA ASN A 160 27.98 -7.89 -5.08
C ASN A 160 27.62 -9.23 -4.38
N LYS A 161 26.45 -9.28 -3.72
CA LYS A 161 25.88 -10.49 -3.12
C LYS A 161 24.83 -11.19 -4.00
N GLY A 162 24.67 -10.75 -5.27
CA GLY A 162 23.79 -11.40 -6.24
C GLY A 162 22.36 -10.85 -6.30
N ILE A 163 22.00 -9.83 -5.50
CA ILE A 163 20.68 -9.20 -5.54
C ILE A 163 20.72 -8.10 -6.63
N ASN A 164 20.13 -8.37 -7.80
CA ASN A 164 20.32 -7.54 -8.99
C ASN A 164 19.08 -6.73 -9.41
N ASN A 165 17.85 -7.21 -9.14
CA ASN A 165 16.61 -6.54 -9.51
C ASN A 165 15.98 -5.93 -8.25
N VAL A 166 16.22 -4.66 -7.98
CA VAL A 166 15.80 -4.02 -6.73
C VAL A 166 14.81 -2.90 -7.02
N PHE A 167 13.67 -2.97 -6.37
CA PHE A 167 12.67 -1.90 -6.26
C PHE A 167 12.92 -1.14 -4.96
N VAL A 168 13.51 0.04 -5.06
CA VAL A 168 13.90 0.88 -3.91
C VAL A 168 12.78 1.85 -3.59
N ARG A 169 12.10 1.66 -2.46
CA ARG A 169 11.23 2.64 -1.83
C ARG A 169 12.05 3.48 -0.87
N TYR A 170 12.08 4.80 -1.05
CA TYR A 170 12.88 5.67 -0.21
C TYR A 170 11.97 6.60 0.60
N THR A 171 11.89 6.35 1.91
CA THR A 171 11.04 7.10 2.85
C THR A 171 11.84 8.16 3.59
N GLY A 172 11.17 9.14 4.19
CA GLY A 172 11.79 10.14 5.05
C GLY A 172 12.76 11.07 4.37
N ILE A 173 12.62 11.33 3.07
CA ILE A 173 13.53 12.17 2.28
C ILE A 173 13.16 13.65 2.31
N PHE A 174 11.95 13.97 2.74
CA PHE A 174 11.43 15.34 2.78
C PHE A 174 11.59 15.99 4.15
N SER A 175 11.30 17.29 4.24
CA SER A 175 11.52 18.12 5.42
C SER A 175 10.85 17.63 6.71
N GLY A 176 9.83 16.80 6.62
CA GLY A 176 9.19 16.15 7.77
C GLY A 176 9.89 14.87 8.25
N GLY A 177 10.78 14.29 7.45
CA GLY A 177 11.26 12.93 7.66
C GLY A 177 10.10 11.94 7.52
N THR A 178 10.21 10.76 8.12
CA THR A 178 9.13 9.75 8.11
C THR A 178 7.84 10.18 8.79
N ASP A 179 7.82 11.30 9.53
CA ASP A 179 6.60 11.80 10.17
C ASP A 179 5.68 12.55 9.22
N SER A 180 6.22 13.10 8.13
CA SER A 180 5.47 13.86 7.14
C SER A 180 6.18 13.81 5.81
N GLU A 181 5.69 12.97 4.95
CA GLU A 181 6.10 12.86 3.56
C GLU A 181 5.17 13.64 2.63
N ASP A 182 4.46 14.62 3.20
CA ASP A 182 3.61 15.55 2.47
C ASP A 182 4.43 16.33 1.43
N ILE A 183 4.13 16.07 0.19
CA ILE A 183 4.85 16.64 -0.96
C ILE A 183 4.54 18.11 -1.19
N THR A 184 3.46 18.65 -0.61
CA THR A 184 3.01 20.03 -0.88
C THR A 184 3.88 21.11 -0.26
N HIS A 185 4.54 20.79 0.84
CA HIS A 185 5.39 21.72 1.60
C HIS A 185 6.85 21.25 1.71
N SER A 186 7.21 20.25 0.92
CA SER A 186 8.41 19.46 1.16
C SER A 186 9.58 19.92 0.30
N SER A 187 10.66 20.28 0.94
CA SER A 187 11.97 20.33 0.31
C SER A 187 12.77 19.08 0.65
N LEU A 188 13.55 18.60 -0.30
CA LEU A 188 14.51 17.52 -0.04
C LEU A 188 15.45 17.91 1.11
N LEU A 189 15.67 16.94 2.00
CA LEU A 189 16.54 17.15 3.15
C LEU A 189 18.02 17.28 2.71
N ARG A 190 18.61 18.46 2.86
CA ARG A 190 20.02 18.71 2.56
C ARG A 190 20.97 17.78 3.31
N ARG A 191 20.58 17.33 4.50
CA ARG A 191 21.39 16.38 5.31
C ARG A 191 21.46 14.98 4.73
N LEU A 192 20.61 14.64 3.76
CA LEU A 192 20.67 13.38 3.02
C LEU A 192 21.55 13.50 1.75
N GLY A 193 22.01 14.71 1.40
CA GLY A 193 22.85 14.98 0.25
C GLY A 193 22.25 16.00 -0.74
N GLY A 194 20.97 16.38 -0.58
CA GLY A 194 20.30 17.34 -1.47
C GLY A 194 20.01 16.75 -2.85
N SER A 195 19.60 17.61 -3.80
CA SER A 195 19.22 17.22 -5.16
C SER A 195 20.35 16.52 -5.92
N ASP A 196 21.57 17.08 -5.83
CA ASP A 196 22.71 16.57 -6.62
C ASP A 196 23.04 15.11 -6.28
N LYS A 197 23.04 14.77 -4.99
CA LYS A 197 23.28 13.38 -4.54
C LYS A 197 22.11 12.45 -4.81
N LEU A 198 20.88 12.97 -4.84
CA LEU A 198 19.73 12.21 -5.28
C LEU A 198 19.81 11.90 -6.79
N ASP A 199 20.25 12.85 -7.60
CA ASP A 199 20.47 12.65 -9.04
C ASP A 199 21.58 11.61 -9.30
N GLU A 200 22.70 11.65 -8.55
CA GLU A 200 23.75 10.63 -8.63
C GLU A 200 23.21 9.23 -8.29
N LEU A 201 22.45 9.11 -7.21
CA LEU A 201 21.80 7.85 -6.82
C LEU A 201 20.85 7.35 -7.92
N TYR A 202 20.03 8.25 -8.48
CA TYR A 202 19.12 7.91 -9.57
C TYR A 202 19.88 7.41 -10.81
N GLN A 203 20.95 8.10 -11.21
CA GLN A 203 21.78 7.67 -12.35
C GLN A 203 22.36 6.27 -12.11
N TYR A 204 22.84 6.00 -10.88
CA TYR A 204 23.32 4.67 -10.53
C TYR A 204 22.20 3.62 -10.65
N ILE A 205 21.05 3.83 -10.00
CA ILE A 205 19.91 2.92 -10.00
C ILE A 205 19.44 2.60 -11.43
N SER A 206 19.29 3.64 -12.26
CA SER A 206 18.89 3.51 -13.67
C SER A 206 19.91 2.71 -14.47
N SER A 207 21.22 2.96 -14.26
CA SER A 207 22.30 2.23 -14.95
C SER A 207 22.30 0.73 -14.60
N GLN A 208 21.80 0.36 -13.43
CA GLN A 208 21.70 -1.03 -12.96
C GLN A 208 20.36 -1.68 -13.30
N LYS A 209 19.44 -1.00 -14.00
CA LYS A 209 18.07 -1.45 -14.30
C LYS A 209 17.23 -1.72 -13.04
N MET A 210 17.55 -1.06 -11.94
CA MET A 210 16.76 -1.02 -10.72
C MET A 210 15.73 0.12 -10.82
N SER A 211 14.76 0.16 -9.91
CA SER A 211 13.75 1.21 -9.86
C SER A 211 13.80 1.96 -8.53
N LEU A 212 13.63 3.29 -8.58
CA LEU A 212 13.56 4.17 -7.41
C LEU A 212 12.15 4.72 -7.29
N PHE A 213 11.56 4.60 -6.12
CA PHE A 213 10.26 5.15 -5.76
C PHE A 213 10.44 6.09 -4.56
N LEU A 214 10.09 7.36 -4.75
CA LEU A 214 10.07 8.33 -3.66
C LEU A 214 8.75 8.20 -2.91
N ASP A 215 8.83 7.97 -1.60
CA ASP A 215 7.63 7.84 -0.77
C ASP A 215 6.95 9.19 -0.56
N ILE A 216 5.65 9.28 -0.81
CA ILE A 216 4.88 10.51 -0.71
C ILE A 216 3.53 10.30 -0.05
N ASP A 217 3.16 11.30 0.77
CA ASP A 217 1.81 11.46 1.31
C ASP A 217 1.08 12.57 0.54
N ILE A 218 -0.08 12.25 0.00
CA ILE A 218 -0.90 13.18 -0.78
C ILE A 218 -2.27 13.45 -0.14
N LEU A 219 -2.71 12.57 0.74
CA LEU A 219 -4.01 12.63 1.40
C LEU A 219 -3.93 13.08 2.86
N SER A 220 -2.74 13.08 3.46
CA SER A 220 -2.57 13.46 4.86
C SER A 220 -1.30 14.28 5.09
N SER A 221 -1.35 15.19 6.05
CA SER A 221 -0.22 16.05 6.44
C SER A 221 -0.19 16.28 7.94
N SER A 222 1.00 16.26 8.55
CA SER A 222 1.21 16.61 9.97
C SER A 222 1.23 18.11 10.21
N THR A 223 1.41 18.93 9.18
CA THR A 223 1.49 20.40 9.26
C THR A 223 0.24 21.09 8.73
N GLY A 224 -0.72 20.33 8.20
CA GLY A 224 -1.88 20.83 7.48
C GLY A 224 -1.57 21.22 6.04
N PHE A 225 -2.63 21.54 5.29
CA PHE A 225 -2.54 21.93 3.89
C PHE A 225 -2.75 23.43 3.74
N SER A 226 -1.92 24.11 2.95
CA SER A 226 -2.06 25.55 2.75
C SER A 226 -3.33 25.91 1.96
N GLY A 227 -3.84 27.13 2.18
CA GLY A 227 -4.98 27.66 1.45
C GLY A 227 -6.33 27.07 1.81
N GLY A 228 -6.53 26.60 3.05
CA GLY A 228 -7.79 26.01 3.50
C GLY A 228 -8.12 24.69 2.82
N GLY A 229 -7.10 23.96 2.39
CA GLY A 229 -7.23 22.65 1.76
C GLY A 229 -7.34 21.48 2.75
N SER A 230 -7.36 21.76 4.07
CA SER A 230 -7.40 20.73 5.10
C SER A 230 -8.82 20.37 5.51
N VAL A 231 -9.03 19.10 5.77
CA VAL A 231 -10.24 18.55 6.38
C VAL A 231 -9.82 17.86 7.67
N ASN A 232 -10.39 18.30 8.79
CA ASN A 232 -10.29 17.58 10.04
C ASN A 232 -11.41 16.54 10.07
N ILE A 233 -11.12 15.34 9.60
CA ILE A 233 -12.06 14.24 9.74
C ILE A 233 -11.68 13.44 10.96
N LYS A 234 -12.58 13.43 11.93
CA LYS A 234 -12.56 12.42 12.99
C LYS A 234 -13.42 11.27 12.51
N LYS A 235 -12.81 10.16 12.15
CA LYS A 235 -13.54 8.92 12.00
C LYS A 235 -13.81 8.41 13.40
N ASP A 236 -15.08 8.37 13.81
CA ASP A 236 -15.50 7.90 15.14
C ASP A 236 -14.82 8.66 16.31
N GLY A 237 -14.49 9.95 16.11
CA GLY A 237 -13.78 10.73 17.08
C GLY A 237 -12.27 10.46 17.18
N SER A 238 -11.72 9.53 16.37
CA SER A 238 -10.28 9.25 16.33
C SER A 238 -9.57 10.08 15.26
N THR A 239 -8.38 10.52 15.57
CA THR A 239 -7.46 11.17 14.64
C THR A 239 -6.80 10.11 13.77
N VAL A 240 -6.55 10.40 12.49
CA VAL A 240 -5.74 9.51 11.64
C VAL A 240 -4.30 9.56 12.14
N THR A 241 -3.86 8.46 12.72
CA THR A 241 -2.46 8.28 13.15
C THR A 241 -1.75 7.39 12.15
N PRO A 242 -0.55 7.76 11.68
CA PRO A 242 0.24 6.87 10.84
C PRO A 242 0.79 5.71 11.69
N ASP A 243 0.53 4.48 11.25
CA ASP A 243 1.28 3.33 11.71
C ASP A 243 2.70 3.43 11.15
N ASN A 244 3.66 3.67 12.04
CA ASN A 244 5.07 3.70 11.67
C ASN A 244 5.85 2.85 12.65
N VAL A 245 6.36 1.71 12.19
CA VAL A 245 7.19 0.79 12.99
C VAL A 245 8.41 1.50 13.57
N LEU A 246 8.96 2.49 12.84
CA LEU A 246 10.06 3.31 13.33
C LEU A 246 9.67 4.27 14.45
N ALA A 247 8.38 4.61 14.57
CA ALA A 247 7.92 5.46 15.65
C ALA A 247 8.07 4.77 17.01
N GLU A 248 7.82 3.47 17.11
CA GLU A 248 8.11 2.69 18.32
C GLU A 248 9.61 2.66 18.64
N ALA A 249 10.45 2.41 17.62
CA ALA A 249 11.89 2.37 17.79
C ALA A 249 12.50 3.73 18.16
N THR A 250 11.86 4.84 17.79
CA THR A 250 12.32 6.20 18.09
C THR A 250 11.69 6.80 19.34
N GLY A 251 10.75 6.10 20.00
CA GLY A 251 10.05 6.58 21.19
C GLY A 251 9.04 7.70 20.92
N LYS A 252 8.50 7.77 19.68
CA LYS A 252 7.51 8.78 19.30
C LYS A 252 6.09 8.31 19.53
N THR A 253 5.26 9.26 19.95
CA THR A 253 3.82 9.20 19.74
C THR A 253 3.51 9.61 18.31
N SER A 254 2.65 8.86 17.63
CA SER A 254 2.16 9.22 16.30
C SER A 254 1.60 10.65 16.30
N ALA A 255 2.07 11.50 15.40
CA ALA A 255 1.58 12.86 15.27
C ALA A 255 0.16 12.85 14.70
N GLU A 256 -0.72 13.71 15.23
CA GLU A 256 -2.01 13.95 14.61
C GLU A 256 -1.84 14.46 13.19
N ARG A 257 -2.59 13.90 12.23
CA ARG A 257 -2.55 14.33 10.83
C ARG A 257 -3.90 14.91 10.41
N THR A 258 -3.86 15.93 9.59
CA THR A 258 -5.02 16.47 8.88
C THR A 258 -5.16 15.81 7.52
N LEU A 259 -6.40 15.59 7.10
CA LEU A 259 -6.71 15.02 5.79
C LEU A 259 -6.90 16.12 4.75
N ALA A 260 -6.46 15.84 3.52
CA ALA A 260 -6.60 16.75 2.38
C ALA A 260 -8.05 16.82 1.88
N LYS A 261 -8.48 17.99 1.40
CA LYS A 261 -9.68 18.08 0.57
C LYS A 261 -9.40 17.44 -0.79
N VAL A 262 -9.99 16.28 -1.04
CA VAL A 262 -9.75 15.48 -2.27
C VAL A 262 -10.04 16.29 -3.54
N GLY A 263 -11.04 17.16 -3.53
CA GLY A 263 -11.33 18.04 -4.66
C GLY A 263 -10.20 19.03 -5.03
N LYS A 264 -9.20 19.23 -4.16
CA LYS A 264 -8.01 20.08 -4.46
C LYS A 264 -6.78 19.27 -4.86
N LEU A 265 -6.84 17.95 -4.80
CA LEU A 265 -5.71 17.06 -5.02
C LEU A 265 -5.08 17.21 -6.41
N ALA A 266 -5.90 17.41 -7.44
CA ALA A 266 -5.41 17.61 -8.81
C ALA A 266 -4.45 18.81 -8.92
N LYS A 267 -4.69 19.89 -8.14
CA LYS A 267 -3.78 21.05 -8.10
C LYS A 267 -2.46 20.70 -7.41
N THR A 268 -2.51 19.95 -6.34
CA THR A 268 -1.32 19.46 -5.62
C THR A 268 -0.46 18.60 -6.53
N VAL A 269 -1.05 17.63 -7.20
CA VAL A 269 -0.36 16.75 -8.16
C VAL A 269 0.23 17.55 -9.32
N SER A 270 -0.52 18.51 -9.86
CA SER A 270 -0.01 19.38 -10.92
C SER A 270 1.23 20.16 -10.48
N SER A 271 1.31 20.61 -9.23
CA SER A 271 2.50 21.32 -8.72
C SER A 271 3.72 20.39 -8.63
N VAL A 272 3.51 19.12 -8.31
CA VAL A 272 4.58 18.10 -8.28
C VAL A 272 5.11 17.83 -9.69
N LEU A 273 4.20 17.66 -10.67
CA LEU A 273 4.58 17.40 -12.06
C LEU A 273 5.37 18.55 -12.71
N THR A 274 5.13 19.79 -12.27
CA THR A 274 5.86 20.97 -12.77
C THR A 274 7.15 21.24 -12.02
N ASP A 275 7.43 20.53 -10.93
CA ASP A 275 8.63 20.71 -10.14
C ASP A 275 9.82 20.01 -10.81
N THR A 276 10.79 20.79 -11.26
CA THR A 276 11.99 20.30 -11.94
C THR A 276 12.84 19.36 -11.09
N ARG A 277 12.69 19.40 -9.76
CA ARG A 277 13.41 18.51 -8.84
C ARG A 277 13.03 17.05 -9.02
N TYR A 278 11.85 16.76 -9.58
CA TYR A 278 11.32 15.40 -9.72
C TYR A 278 11.31 14.87 -11.16
N ASN A 279 11.79 15.67 -12.13
CA ASN A 279 11.76 15.29 -13.55
C ASN A 279 12.65 14.08 -13.92
N SER A 280 13.55 13.69 -13.01
CA SER A 280 14.53 12.62 -13.26
C SER A 280 14.17 11.27 -12.62
N PHE A 281 13.06 11.17 -11.87
CA PHE A 281 12.78 9.98 -11.07
C PHE A 281 12.00 8.90 -11.83
N THR A 282 12.27 7.65 -11.49
CA THR A 282 11.55 6.49 -12.05
C THR A 282 10.12 6.38 -11.57
N GLY A 283 9.81 6.85 -10.33
CA GLY A 283 8.44 6.81 -9.86
C GLY A 283 8.22 7.31 -8.44
N PHE A 284 6.95 7.26 -8.03
CA PHE A 284 6.51 7.59 -6.68
C PHE A 284 5.89 6.37 -6.00
N CYS A 285 6.06 6.29 -4.67
CA CYS A 285 5.32 5.39 -3.82
C CYS A 285 4.22 6.18 -3.08
N PHE A 286 2.97 5.85 -3.36
CA PHE A 286 1.82 6.47 -2.71
C PHE A 286 1.54 5.78 -1.38
N ASN A 287 2.06 6.36 -0.29
CA ASN A 287 1.98 5.74 1.03
C ASN A 287 0.56 5.83 1.61
N ASP A 288 0.03 7.03 1.79
CA ASP A 288 -1.27 7.23 2.43
C ASP A 288 -2.46 6.91 1.50
N ALA A 289 -2.35 7.16 0.20
CA ALA A 289 -3.41 6.84 -0.76
C ALA A 289 -3.66 5.33 -0.89
N GLY A 290 -2.67 4.49 -0.68
CA GLY A 290 -2.86 3.04 -0.63
C GLY A 290 -3.65 2.55 0.58
N LYS A 291 -3.71 3.35 1.65
CA LYS A 291 -4.34 3.00 2.94
C LYS A 291 -5.65 3.76 3.20
N LEU A 292 -5.75 5.01 2.75
CA LEU A 292 -6.82 5.92 3.13
C LEU A 292 -7.87 6.05 2.03
N LEU A 293 -9.13 6.02 2.42
CA LEU A 293 -10.26 6.44 1.60
C LEU A 293 -11.35 6.98 2.55
N TYR A 294 -11.76 8.23 2.37
CA TYR A 294 -12.67 8.92 3.26
C TYR A 294 -13.68 9.80 2.51
N SER A 295 -14.74 10.21 3.22
CA SER A 295 -15.68 11.22 2.75
C SER A 295 -15.31 12.59 3.32
N ASP A 296 -15.40 13.63 2.51
CA ASP A 296 -15.32 15.03 2.94
C ASP A 296 -16.74 15.58 3.09
N PHE A 297 -17.16 15.82 4.34
CA PHE A 297 -18.50 16.34 4.68
C PHE A 297 -18.55 17.88 4.70
N SER A 298 -17.50 18.56 4.27
CA SER A 298 -17.54 20.03 4.12
C SER A 298 -18.34 20.43 2.86
N ASP A 299 -18.75 21.70 2.81
CA ASP A 299 -19.45 22.22 1.62
C ASP A 299 -18.65 22.02 0.35
N GLY A 300 -19.26 21.36 -0.63
CA GLY A 300 -18.59 20.96 -1.89
C GLY A 300 -17.57 19.84 -1.75
N GLY A 301 -17.53 19.17 -0.59
CA GLY A 301 -16.67 18.00 -0.36
C GLY A 301 -17.13 16.76 -1.14
N LEU A 302 -16.22 15.86 -1.41
CA LEU A 302 -16.47 14.62 -2.14
C LEU A 302 -16.78 13.49 -1.18
N LEU A 303 -17.84 12.77 -1.43
CA LEU A 303 -18.16 11.53 -0.71
C LEU A 303 -17.23 10.40 -1.17
N ARG A 304 -17.15 9.33 -0.39
CA ARG A 304 -16.16 8.26 -0.50
C ARG A 304 -15.99 7.68 -1.91
N ALA A 305 -17.09 7.46 -2.65
CA ALA A 305 -17.04 6.92 -4.01
C ALA A 305 -16.43 7.92 -5.00
N ASP A 306 -16.88 9.18 -4.93
CA ASP A 306 -16.33 10.24 -5.77
C ASP A 306 -14.88 10.57 -5.39
N ALA A 307 -14.56 10.48 -4.10
CA ALA A 307 -13.20 10.63 -3.61
C ALA A 307 -12.26 9.57 -4.20
N ALA A 308 -12.66 8.30 -4.25
CA ALA A 308 -11.88 7.23 -4.87
C ALA A 308 -11.57 7.52 -6.35
N ASN A 309 -12.59 7.96 -7.11
CA ASN A 309 -12.45 8.33 -8.52
C ASN A 309 -11.53 9.55 -8.70
N ALA A 310 -11.70 10.57 -7.85
CA ALA A 310 -10.91 11.79 -7.91
C ALA A 310 -9.43 11.54 -7.56
N ILE A 311 -9.15 10.71 -6.55
CA ILE A 311 -7.78 10.33 -6.17
C ILE A 311 -7.14 9.54 -7.32
N SER A 312 -7.82 8.50 -7.83
CA SER A 312 -7.32 7.69 -8.94
C SER A 312 -7.01 8.55 -10.19
N SER A 313 -7.89 9.51 -10.49
CA SER A 313 -7.69 10.44 -11.61
C SER A 313 -6.53 11.40 -11.37
N ALA A 314 -6.37 11.90 -10.14
CA ALA A 314 -5.32 12.84 -9.79
C ALA A 314 -3.91 12.19 -9.85
N ILE A 315 -3.76 10.93 -9.45
CA ILE A 315 -2.46 10.24 -9.47
C ILE A 315 -2.07 9.72 -10.86
N SER A 316 -3.04 9.50 -11.74
CA SER A 316 -2.81 8.95 -13.08
C SER A 316 -1.69 9.67 -13.86
N PRO A 317 -1.56 11.00 -13.84
CA PRO A 317 -0.44 11.68 -14.51
C PRO A 317 0.93 11.36 -13.91
N LEU A 318 1.03 11.08 -12.60
CA LEU A 318 2.28 10.69 -11.93
C LEU A 318 2.71 9.26 -12.28
N SER A 319 1.75 8.41 -12.64
CA SER A 319 1.95 7.01 -13.04
C SER A 319 2.21 6.85 -14.53
N THR A 320 1.82 7.83 -15.35
CA THR A 320 1.94 7.74 -16.82
C THR A 320 3.39 7.87 -17.27
N GLY A 321 3.93 6.81 -17.86
CA GLY A 321 5.32 6.77 -18.32
C GLY A 321 6.36 6.46 -17.25
N ASN A 322 5.95 6.35 -16.00
CA ASN A 322 6.80 5.97 -14.87
C ASN A 322 6.19 4.78 -14.14
N SER A 323 7.02 3.94 -13.53
CA SER A 323 6.54 2.91 -12.62
C SER A 323 5.97 3.55 -11.35
N SER A 324 4.91 2.96 -10.80
CA SER A 324 4.24 3.46 -9.61
C SER A 324 4.11 2.38 -8.55
N MET A 325 4.33 2.76 -7.32
CA MET A 325 4.23 1.90 -6.15
C MET A 325 3.15 2.41 -5.20
N THR A 326 2.54 1.52 -4.45
CA THR A 326 1.64 1.90 -3.36
C THR A 326 1.86 1.00 -2.15
N VAL A 327 1.49 1.51 -0.98
CA VAL A 327 1.48 0.73 0.25
C VAL A 327 0.09 0.16 0.47
N ASN A 328 -0.01 -1.11 0.88
CA ASN A 328 -1.25 -1.83 1.19
C ASN A 328 -2.20 -2.11 -0.01
N GLY A 329 -2.35 -1.21 -0.97
CA GLY A 329 -3.01 -1.48 -2.25
C GLY A 329 -4.54 -1.37 -2.26
N ASN A 330 -5.13 -0.26 -1.81
CA ASN A 330 -6.56 0.01 -2.01
C ASN A 330 -6.99 -0.20 -3.47
N PHE A 331 -8.17 -0.78 -3.69
CA PHE A 331 -8.69 -1.16 -5.01
C PHE A 331 -8.66 -0.03 -6.04
N TYR A 332 -9.05 1.19 -5.66
CA TYR A 332 -9.06 2.34 -6.57
C TYR A 332 -7.67 2.76 -7.07
N MET A 333 -6.60 2.27 -6.42
CA MET A 333 -5.22 2.49 -6.83
C MET A 333 -4.77 1.55 -7.94
N LEU A 334 -5.31 0.33 -8.01
CA LEU A 334 -4.80 -0.76 -8.86
C LEU A 334 -4.65 -0.40 -10.34
N LYS A 335 -5.50 0.48 -10.86
CA LYS A 335 -5.43 0.92 -12.26
C LYS A 335 -4.14 1.69 -12.59
N ASN A 336 -3.53 2.32 -11.59
CA ASN A 336 -2.39 3.24 -11.75
C ASN A 336 -1.11 2.71 -11.13
N ILE A 337 -1.07 1.43 -10.69
CA ILE A 337 0.02 0.89 -9.86
C ILE A 337 0.65 -0.33 -10.51
N ASP A 338 1.97 -0.38 -10.45
CA ASP A 338 2.77 -1.50 -10.92
C ASP A 338 3.25 -2.39 -9.78
N VAL A 339 3.46 -1.81 -8.57
CA VAL A 339 4.04 -2.50 -7.41
C VAL A 339 3.23 -2.18 -6.15
N ILE A 340 2.96 -3.19 -5.34
CA ILE A 340 2.33 -3.05 -4.02
C ILE A 340 3.31 -3.55 -2.96
N VAL A 341 3.62 -2.72 -1.96
CA VAL A 341 4.38 -3.13 -0.77
C VAL A 341 3.49 -3.14 0.46
N ASP A 342 3.90 -3.85 1.49
CA ASP A 342 3.13 -4.05 2.72
C ASP A 342 1.72 -4.60 2.44
N MET A 343 1.58 -5.42 1.39
CA MET A 343 0.32 -6.08 1.06
C MET A 343 0.02 -7.16 2.10
N PRO A 344 -1.19 -7.19 2.71
CA PRO A 344 -1.55 -8.25 3.63
C PRO A 344 -1.50 -9.63 2.95
N LEU A 345 -0.55 -10.46 3.31
CA LEU A 345 -0.45 -11.86 2.83
C LEU A 345 -1.22 -12.83 3.71
N THR A 346 -1.59 -12.43 4.92
CA THR A 346 -2.39 -13.23 5.84
C THR A 346 -3.84 -12.75 5.88
N PRO A 347 -4.81 -13.65 6.11
CA PRO A 347 -6.18 -13.23 6.32
C PRO A 347 -6.30 -12.42 7.60
N SER A 348 -7.07 -11.35 7.56
CA SER A 348 -7.31 -10.45 8.70
C SER A 348 -8.15 -11.08 9.83
N VAL A 349 -8.81 -12.20 9.57
CA VAL A 349 -9.63 -12.92 10.54
C VAL A 349 -8.94 -14.23 10.92
N ALA A 350 -8.21 -14.22 12.04
CA ALA A 350 -7.75 -15.41 12.73
C ALA A 350 -8.90 -15.94 13.59
N GLY A 351 -9.81 -16.70 13.01
CA GLY A 351 -10.96 -17.26 13.73
C GLY A 351 -10.75 -18.70 14.13
N SER A 352 -11.42 -19.11 15.20
CA SER A 352 -11.52 -20.44 15.77
C SER A 352 -11.52 -21.60 14.75
N GLY A 353 -10.37 -22.20 14.46
CA GLY A 353 -10.21 -23.58 14.00
C GLY A 353 -10.82 -24.02 12.66
N ALA A 354 -11.58 -23.19 11.96
CA ALA A 354 -12.34 -23.56 10.77
C ALA A 354 -11.96 -22.79 9.50
N TYR A 355 -10.87 -22.03 9.52
CA TYR A 355 -10.45 -21.24 8.39
C TYR A 355 -9.16 -21.81 7.76
N VAL A 356 -9.24 -22.07 6.47
CA VAL A 356 -8.08 -22.28 5.63
C VAL A 356 -7.86 -20.97 4.87
N SER A 357 -6.67 -20.39 4.97
CA SER A 357 -6.32 -19.20 4.20
C SER A 357 -6.33 -19.53 2.71
N VAL A 358 -7.03 -18.72 1.92
CA VAL A 358 -6.97 -18.77 0.46
C VAL A 358 -6.25 -17.51 0.00
N PRO A 359 -5.08 -17.62 -0.68
CA PRO A 359 -4.34 -16.48 -1.17
C PRO A 359 -5.02 -15.86 -2.41
N PHE A 360 -6.27 -15.40 -2.24
CA PHE A 360 -7.10 -14.98 -3.37
C PHE A 360 -6.53 -13.76 -4.08
N VAL A 361 -6.08 -12.74 -3.33
CA VAL A 361 -5.47 -11.53 -3.90
C VAL A 361 -4.17 -11.87 -4.64
N PRO A 362 -3.21 -12.61 -4.06
CA PRO A 362 -2.07 -13.14 -4.79
C PRO A 362 -2.46 -13.88 -6.07
N LEU A 363 -3.41 -14.81 -6.02
CA LEU A 363 -3.87 -15.53 -7.21
C LEU A 363 -4.46 -14.63 -8.30
N VAL A 364 -5.07 -13.51 -7.95
CA VAL A 364 -5.58 -12.54 -8.92
C VAL A 364 -4.47 -11.66 -9.50
N LEU A 365 -3.53 -11.19 -8.69
CA LEU A 365 -2.52 -10.19 -9.09
C LEU A 365 -1.24 -10.77 -9.67
N HIS A 366 -0.89 -12.02 -9.30
CA HIS A 366 0.40 -12.64 -9.67
C HIS A 366 0.65 -12.61 -11.18
N GLY A 367 1.84 -12.13 -11.57
CA GLY A 367 2.26 -11.96 -12.96
C GLY A 367 1.67 -10.73 -13.68
N ILE A 368 0.90 -9.87 -12.98
CA ILE A 368 0.36 -8.62 -13.53
C ILE A 368 0.83 -7.41 -12.73
N VAL A 369 0.73 -7.48 -11.42
CA VAL A 369 1.20 -6.46 -10.47
C VAL A 369 2.22 -7.14 -9.58
N ASP A 370 3.40 -6.55 -9.41
CA ASP A 370 4.38 -7.02 -8.46
C ASP A 370 3.93 -6.66 -7.04
N TYR A 371 4.11 -7.55 -6.08
CA TYR A 371 3.72 -7.28 -4.70
C TYR A 371 4.65 -7.92 -3.69
N ALA A 372 4.76 -7.27 -2.54
CA ALA A 372 5.50 -7.75 -1.38
C ALA A 372 4.64 -7.59 -0.11
N GLY A 373 4.81 -8.49 0.85
CA GLY A 373 4.23 -8.36 2.18
C GLY A 373 5.00 -7.35 3.04
N GLU A 374 4.71 -7.37 4.34
CA GLU A 374 5.47 -6.61 5.35
C GLU A 374 6.96 -6.95 5.28
N PRO A 375 7.85 -6.04 5.69
CA PRO A 375 9.28 -6.28 5.66
C PRO A 375 9.67 -7.50 6.51
N ILE A 376 10.33 -8.47 5.89
CA ILE A 376 10.68 -9.76 6.50
C ILE A 376 11.50 -9.57 7.78
N ASN A 377 12.43 -8.63 7.80
CA ASN A 377 13.29 -8.36 8.96
C ASN A 377 12.56 -7.69 10.13
N THR A 378 11.32 -7.23 9.96
CA THR A 378 10.50 -6.71 11.08
C THR A 378 9.74 -7.80 11.80
N GLU A 379 9.54 -8.94 11.16
CA GLU A 379 8.78 -10.05 11.68
C GLU A 379 9.50 -10.85 12.77
N THR A 380 8.75 -11.56 13.59
CA THR A 380 9.29 -12.37 14.68
C THR A 380 9.88 -13.69 14.19
N ASN A 381 9.23 -14.29 13.16
CA ASN A 381 9.65 -15.53 12.53
C ASN A 381 10.04 -15.29 11.08
N LEU A 382 11.31 -15.01 10.87
CA LEU A 382 11.89 -14.69 9.58
C LEU A 382 11.65 -15.81 8.56
N GLU A 383 11.92 -17.05 8.95
CA GLU A 383 11.82 -18.20 8.05
C GLU A 383 10.39 -18.47 7.61
N GLU A 384 9.42 -18.37 8.51
CA GLU A 384 8.01 -18.57 8.18
C GLU A 384 7.50 -17.47 7.23
N THR A 385 7.84 -16.21 7.50
CA THR A 385 7.44 -15.07 6.66
C THR A 385 8.03 -15.18 5.27
N LEU A 386 9.22 -15.66 5.19
CA LEU A 386 9.98 -15.96 4.03
C LEU A 386 9.32 -17.03 3.16
N LEU A 387 9.06 -18.21 3.76
CA LEU A 387 8.37 -19.31 3.09
C LEU A 387 6.99 -18.91 2.60
N ARG A 388 6.27 -18.10 3.37
CA ARG A 388 4.97 -17.55 2.98
C ARG A 388 5.07 -16.61 1.79
N SER A 389 6.10 -15.77 1.74
CA SER A 389 6.35 -14.91 0.59
C SER A 389 6.55 -15.73 -0.68
N VAL A 390 7.34 -16.80 -0.63
CA VAL A 390 7.53 -17.74 -1.76
C VAL A 390 6.23 -18.46 -2.11
N GLU A 391 5.50 -18.99 -1.12
CA GLU A 391 4.23 -19.69 -1.34
C GLU A 391 3.21 -18.81 -2.08
N TYR A 392 3.18 -17.53 -1.77
CA TYR A 392 2.23 -16.59 -2.35
C TYR A 392 2.77 -15.85 -3.57
N GLY A 393 3.99 -16.14 -4.02
CA GLY A 393 4.63 -15.48 -5.16
C GLY A 393 4.89 -13.99 -4.92
N ALA A 394 5.09 -13.61 -3.66
CA ALA A 394 5.42 -12.25 -3.27
C ALA A 394 6.92 -11.99 -3.36
N CYS A 395 7.30 -10.76 -3.74
CA CYS A 395 8.69 -10.34 -3.74
C CYS A 395 9.24 -10.31 -2.30
N PRO A 396 10.51 -10.71 -2.07
CA PRO A 396 11.18 -10.47 -0.81
C PRO A 396 11.19 -8.99 -0.49
N HIS A 397 10.83 -8.62 0.74
CA HIS A 397 10.80 -7.24 1.19
C HIS A 397 11.60 -7.07 2.47
N PHE A 398 12.53 -6.11 2.46
CA PHE A 398 13.30 -5.72 3.63
C PHE A 398 13.22 -4.21 3.83
N GLU A 399 13.22 -3.78 5.09
CA GLU A 399 13.35 -2.36 5.46
C GLU A 399 14.71 -2.14 6.11
N TRP A 400 15.52 -1.26 5.53
CA TRP A 400 16.88 -1.01 5.99
C TRP A 400 17.20 0.46 6.19
N ASN A 401 18.15 0.69 7.10
CA ASN A 401 18.87 1.94 7.28
C ASN A 401 20.39 1.68 7.36
N TYR A 402 21.16 2.67 6.94
CA TYR A 402 22.63 2.59 6.98
C TYR A 402 23.17 2.81 8.39
N GLU A 403 22.60 3.75 9.13
CA GLU A 403 22.99 4.04 10.52
C GLU A 403 22.05 3.28 11.48
N PRO A 404 22.57 2.57 12.48
CA PRO A 404 21.73 1.84 13.42
C PRO A 404 20.87 2.77 14.26
N LEU A 405 19.61 2.41 14.45
CA LEU A 405 18.69 3.09 15.37
C LEU A 405 19.08 2.88 16.82
N LYS A 406 19.57 1.68 17.16
CA LYS A 406 20.01 1.26 18.47
C LYS A 406 21.47 0.84 18.43
N LYS A 407 22.23 1.21 19.45
CA LYS A 407 23.66 0.88 19.56
C LYS A 407 23.95 -0.49 20.17
N ASP A 408 22.91 -1.26 20.48
CA ASP A 408 23.04 -2.58 21.14
C ASP A 408 23.37 -3.75 20.20
N GLY A 409 23.57 -3.47 18.91
CA GLY A 409 23.87 -4.48 17.88
C GLY A 409 22.71 -5.38 17.49
N LYS A 410 21.50 -5.15 18.02
CA LYS A 410 20.28 -5.94 17.75
C LYS A 410 19.26 -5.20 16.88
N ASP A 411 19.70 -4.16 16.21
CA ASP A 411 18.84 -3.37 15.35
C ASP A 411 18.49 -4.14 14.07
N LYS A 412 17.22 -4.55 13.94
CA LYS A 412 16.71 -5.28 12.78
C LYS A 412 16.74 -4.47 11.49
N PHE A 413 16.70 -3.14 11.60
CA PHE A 413 16.73 -2.23 10.47
C PHE A 413 18.15 -1.89 10.01
N TYR A 414 19.17 -2.19 10.79
CA TYR A 414 20.55 -1.97 10.38
C TYR A 414 20.95 -3.01 9.32
N TYR A 415 21.15 -2.55 8.09
CA TYR A 415 21.31 -3.39 6.91
C TYR A 415 22.41 -4.47 7.06
N ASP A 416 23.52 -4.15 7.75
CA ASP A 416 24.67 -5.04 7.90
C ASP A 416 24.35 -6.28 8.76
N ASN A 417 23.30 -6.18 9.59
CA ASN A 417 22.85 -7.31 10.41
C ASN A 417 22.09 -8.37 9.60
N THR A 418 21.44 -7.99 8.50
CA THR A 418 20.50 -8.87 7.76
C THR A 418 20.81 -9.04 6.28
N ILE A 419 21.78 -8.30 5.72
CA ILE A 419 22.10 -8.36 4.29
C ILE A 419 22.58 -9.76 3.82
N ASN A 420 23.22 -10.52 4.67
CA ASN A 420 23.67 -11.89 4.33
C ASN A 420 22.47 -12.84 4.25
N GLU A 421 21.56 -12.75 5.22
CA GLU A 421 20.30 -13.52 5.25
C GLU A 421 19.44 -13.20 4.05
N ALA A 422 19.32 -11.90 3.71
CA ALA A 422 18.57 -11.44 2.53
C ALA A 422 19.16 -11.99 1.23
N ALA A 423 20.49 -12.03 1.10
CA ALA A 423 21.15 -12.54 -0.09
C ALA A 423 21.02 -14.08 -0.22
N GLU A 424 21.18 -14.82 0.88
CA GLU A 424 20.96 -16.26 0.91
C GLU A 424 19.53 -16.61 0.50
N PHE A 425 18.58 -15.84 1.02
CA PHE A 425 17.19 -16.01 0.73
C PHE A 425 16.86 -15.70 -0.73
N TYR A 426 17.33 -14.57 -1.24
CA TYR A 426 17.10 -14.18 -2.63
C TYR A 426 17.65 -15.23 -3.60
N SER A 427 18.80 -15.82 -3.30
CA SER A 427 19.36 -16.94 -4.08
C SER A 427 18.42 -18.15 -4.06
N LYS A 428 17.96 -18.58 -2.88
CA LYS A 428 17.02 -19.71 -2.77
C LYS A 428 15.69 -19.46 -3.47
N ALA A 429 15.14 -18.24 -3.36
CA ALA A 429 13.89 -17.88 -4.02
C ALA A 429 14.03 -17.86 -5.55
N THR A 430 15.17 -17.38 -6.08
CA THR A 430 15.44 -17.37 -7.53
C THR A 430 15.74 -18.75 -8.09
N GLU A 431 16.26 -19.66 -7.29
CA GLU A 431 16.47 -21.06 -7.70
C GLU A 431 15.16 -21.87 -7.76
N ALA A 432 14.14 -21.44 -6.99
CA ALA A 432 12.83 -22.10 -6.92
C ALA A 432 11.86 -21.67 -8.03
N LEU A 433 12.15 -20.59 -8.75
CA LEU A 433 11.39 -20.09 -9.89
C LEU A 433 11.92 -20.65 -11.22
#